data_51cec2992bc034faac08ad05511af0e1
#
_entry.id   51cec2992bc034faac08ad05511af0e1
#
_cell.length_a   1.000
_cell.length_b   1.000
_cell.length_c   1.000
_cell.angle_alpha   90.00
_cell.angle_beta   90.00
_cell.angle_gamma   90.00
#
_symmetry.space_group_name_H-M   'P 1'
#
loop_
_entity.id
_entity.type
_entity.pdbx_description
1 polymer ?
#
loop_
_entity_poly.entity_id
_entity_poly.type
_entity_poly.pdbx_seq_one_letter_code
_entity_poly.pdbx_strand_id
1 'polypeptide(L)'
;MIAKSTVVFDVKPFEAETDMAELEKQVRAIVMEGLLWGSSKLADVAYGVKKLVITTVVEDDKVSIDDLQEAMCNLAEGELVQSTEIVAFNKI
;
A
#
# COMPACT_ATOMS: atom_id res chain seq x y z
N MET A 1 13.38 21.83 7.67
CA MET A 1 12.17 21.50 6.87
C MET A 1 12.20 20.03 6.51
N ILE A 2 11.10 19.34 6.74
CA ILE A 2 11.01 17.91 6.45
C ILE A 2 10.46 17.73 5.03
N ALA A 3 11.20 17.01 4.18
CA ALA A 3 10.74 16.68 2.85
C ALA A 3 9.73 15.52 2.92
N LYS A 4 8.56 15.73 2.35
CA LYS A 4 7.49 14.73 2.33
C LYS A 4 7.03 14.48 0.91
N SER A 5 6.52 13.29 0.67
CA SER A 5 5.94 12.92 -0.63
C SER A 5 4.63 12.20 -0.41
N THR A 6 3.69 12.44 -1.32
CA THR A 6 2.45 11.67 -1.38
C THR A 6 2.68 10.52 -2.37
N VAL A 7 2.45 9.30 -1.92
CA VAL A 7 2.64 8.11 -2.75
C VAL A 7 1.35 7.31 -2.76
N VAL A 8 0.88 6.98 -3.95
CA VAL A 8 -0.31 6.16 -4.12
C VAL A 8 0.12 4.78 -4.59
N PHE A 9 -0.26 3.76 -3.84
CA PHE A 9 0.06 2.37 -4.15
C PHE A 9 -1.15 1.61 -4.64
N ASP A 10 -0.94 0.74 -5.61
CA ASP A 10 -1.88 -0.32 -5.95
C ASP A 10 -1.42 -1.59 -5.25
N VAL A 11 -2.27 -2.16 -4.44
CA VAL A 11 -1.97 -3.41 -3.73
C VAL A 11 -2.88 -4.50 -4.32
N LYS A 12 -2.26 -5.52 -4.92
CA LYS A 12 -2.99 -6.60 -5.58
C LYS A 12 -2.95 -7.86 -4.73
N PRO A 13 -4.11 -8.47 -4.47
CA PRO A 13 -4.15 -9.73 -3.72
C PRO A 13 -3.80 -10.92 -4.61
N PHE A 14 -3.46 -12.05 -3.99
CA PHE A 14 -3.23 -13.29 -4.75
C PHE A 14 -4.50 -13.87 -5.34
N GLU A 15 -5.62 -13.73 -4.64
CA GLU A 15 -6.87 -14.38 -5.02
C GLU A 15 -7.99 -13.37 -5.19
N ALA A 16 -8.88 -13.65 -6.12
CA ALA A 16 -10.08 -12.83 -6.33
C ALA A 16 -10.99 -12.82 -5.11
N GLU A 17 -10.94 -13.89 -4.32
CA GLU A 17 -11.78 -14.06 -3.13
C GLU A 17 -11.20 -13.43 -1.87
N THR A 18 -10.02 -12.81 -1.97
CA THR A 18 -9.39 -12.15 -0.82
C THR A 18 -10.34 -11.12 -0.21
N ASP A 19 -10.47 -11.16 1.12
CA ASP A 19 -11.21 -10.15 1.86
C ASP A 19 -10.44 -8.84 1.82
N MET A 20 -10.89 -7.91 0.99
CA MET A 20 -10.19 -6.64 0.78
C MET A 20 -10.25 -5.73 2.01
N ALA A 21 -11.28 -5.87 2.84
CA ALA A 21 -11.35 -5.12 4.10
C ALA A 21 -10.24 -5.58 5.06
N GLU A 22 -10.02 -6.89 5.13
CA GLU A 22 -8.93 -7.43 5.95
C GLU A 22 -7.56 -7.06 5.37
N LEU A 23 -7.42 -7.09 4.04
CA LEU A 23 -6.20 -6.64 3.38
C LEU A 23 -5.89 -5.20 3.74
N GLU A 24 -6.86 -4.30 3.63
CA GLU A 24 -6.68 -2.90 3.99
C GLU A 24 -6.29 -2.75 5.45
N LYS A 25 -6.95 -3.48 6.34
CA LYS A 25 -6.65 -3.45 7.76
C LYS A 25 -5.21 -3.84 8.04
N GLN A 26 -4.72 -4.90 7.42
CA GLN A 26 -3.35 -5.35 7.60
C GLN A 26 -2.34 -4.37 7.01
N VAL A 27 -2.65 -3.79 5.85
CA VAL A 27 -1.79 -2.77 5.25
C VAL A 27 -1.68 -1.56 6.18
N ARG A 28 -2.81 -1.08 6.71
CA ARG A 28 -2.82 0.07 7.62
C ARG A 28 -2.18 -0.23 8.98
N ALA A 29 -2.05 -1.49 9.34
CA ALA A 29 -1.38 -1.89 10.57
C ALA A 29 0.15 -1.78 10.48
N ILE A 30 0.70 -1.60 9.29
CA ILE A 30 2.13 -1.35 9.11
C ILE A 30 2.43 0.02 9.68
N VAL A 31 3.34 0.07 10.66
CA VAL A 31 3.73 1.32 11.31
C VAL A 31 5.20 1.58 11.05
N MET A 32 5.49 2.75 10.51
CA MET A 32 6.87 3.21 10.28
C MET A 32 6.98 4.67 10.70
N GLU A 33 8.13 5.04 11.22
CA GLU A 33 8.38 6.44 11.56
C GLU A 33 8.35 7.28 10.28
N GLY A 34 7.54 8.33 10.28
CA GLY A 34 7.42 9.20 9.11
C GLY A 34 6.40 8.74 8.07
N LEU A 35 5.62 7.69 8.37
CA LEU A 35 4.60 7.18 7.49
C LEU A 35 3.22 7.53 8.01
N LEU A 36 2.39 8.13 7.13
CA LEU A 36 0.99 8.40 7.42
C LEU A 36 0.13 7.77 6.33
N TRP A 37 -0.89 7.04 6.76
CA TRP A 37 -1.86 6.46 5.84
C TRP A 37 -2.98 7.45 5.56
N GLY A 38 -3.27 7.64 4.28
CA GLY A 38 -4.36 8.51 3.85
C GLY A 38 -5.60 7.71 3.44
N SER A 39 -6.34 8.24 2.46
CA SER A 39 -7.54 7.59 1.96
C SER A 39 -7.21 6.38 1.11
N SER A 40 -8.19 5.48 0.98
CA SER A 40 -8.05 4.29 0.16
C SER A 40 -9.37 3.99 -0.53
N LYS A 41 -9.30 3.21 -1.61
CA LYS A 41 -10.48 2.76 -2.33
C LYS A 41 -10.18 1.42 -2.98
N LEU A 42 -11.25 0.70 -3.33
CA LEU A 42 -11.12 -0.52 -4.11
C LEU A 42 -11.36 -0.20 -5.58
N ALA A 43 -10.59 -0.82 -6.45
CA ALA A 43 -10.75 -0.68 -7.89
C ALA A 43 -10.79 -2.06 -8.53
N ASP A 44 -11.54 -2.17 -9.63
CA ASP A 44 -11.62 -3.42 -10.36
C ASP A 44 -10.40 -3.57 -11.28
N VAL A 45 -9.79 -4.74 -11.28
CA VAL A 45 -8.70 -5.05 -12.20
C VAL A 45 -9.27 -5.77 -13.42
N ALA A 46 -9.65 -7.03 -13.26
CA ALA A 46 -10.23 -7.85 -14.33
C ALA A 46 -10.79 -9.12 -13.70
N TYR A 47 -11.76 -9.74 -14.38
CA TYR A 47 -12.29 -11.06 -13.97
C TYR A 47 -12.77 -11.11 -12.52
N GLY A 48 -13.32 -10.01 -12.02
CA GLY A 48 -13.81 -9.95 -10.65
C GLY A 48 -12.75 -9.75 -9.58
N VAL A 49 -11.51 -9.61 -9.98
CA VAL A 49 -10.41 -9.33 -9.05
C VAL A 49 -10.38 -7.84 -8.75
N LYS A 50 -10.20 -7.50 -7.48
CA LYS A 50 -10.10 -6.11 -7.04
C LYS A 50 -8.72 -5.82 -6.51
N LYS A 51 -8.31 -4.55 -6.59
CA LYS A 51 -7.07 -4.07 -5.99
C LYS A 51 -7.37 -2.97 -5.00
N LEU A 52 -6.49 -2.81 -4.03
CA LEU A 52 -6.58 -1.72 -3.05
C LEU A 52 -5.71 -0.57 -3.55
N VAL A 53 -6.32 0.59 -3.75
CA VAL A 53 -5.59 1.82 -4.07
C VAL A 53 -5.51 2.63 -2.79
N ILE A 54 -4.32 2.80 -2.25
CA ILE A 54 -4.15 3.46 -0.95
C ILE A 54 -3.14 4.60 -1.07
N THR A 55 -3.51 5.75 -0.53
CA THR A 55 -2.67 6.94 -0.52
C THR A 55 -1.87 6.99 0.78
N THR A 56 -0.61 7.34 0.67
CA THR A 56 0.26 7.52 1.84
C THR A 56 0.99 8.84 1.74
N VAL A 57 1.39 9.36 2.90
CA VAL A 57 2.34 10.48 2.98
C VAL A 57 3.56 9.98 3.72
N VAL A 58 4.72 10.11 3.11
CA VAL A 58 5.98 9.62 3.69
C VAL A 58 6.97 10.75 3.85
N GLU A 59 7.76 10.70 4.92
CA GLU A 59 8.90 11.59 5.08
C GLU A 59 10.08 10.97 4.33
N ASP A 60 10.59 11.67 3.34
CA ASP A 60 11.60 11.15 2.42
C ASP A 60 12.85 10.63 3.13
N ASP A 61 13.21 11.24 4.25
CA ASP A 61 14.40 10.88 5.01
C ASP A 61 14.21 9.66 5.91
N LYS A 62 12.97 9.29 6.18
CA LYS A 62 12.67 8.25 7.18
C LYS A 62 12.07 6.99 6.58
N VAL A 63 11.32 7.12 5.51
CA VAL A 63 10.62 5.99 4.90
C VAL A 63 11.22 5.69 3.54
N SER A 64 11.70 4.46 3.38
CA SER A 64 12.11 3.95 2.08
C SER A 64 10.88 3.34 1.40
N ILE A 65 10.61 3.75 0.18
CA ILE A 65 9.51 3.19 -0.61
C ILE A 65 9.69 1.68 -0.80
N ASP A 66 10.92 1.26 -1.05
CA ASP A 66 11.22 -0.17 -1.22
C ASP A 66 10.93 -0.96 0.05
N ASP A 67 11.31 -0.43 1.22
CA ASP A 67 11.04 -1.07 2.49
C ASP A 67 9.54 -1.16 2.76
N LEU A 68 8.79 -0.12 2.41
CA LEU A 68 7.34 -0.11 2.58
C LEU A 68 6.68 -1.16 1.67
N GLN A 69 7.10 -1.24 0.42
CA GLN A 69 6.57 -2.25 -0.50
C GLN A 69 6.91 -3.66 -0.02
N GLU A 70 8.12 -3.86 0.47
CA GLU A 70 8.52 -5.14 1.04
C GLU A 70 7.66 -5.51 2.25
N ALA A 71 7.40 -4.55 3.13
CA ALA A 71 6.55 -4.79 4.30
C ALA A 71 5.13 -5.17 3.88
N MET A 72 4.58 -4.52 2.85
CA MET A 72 3.26 -4.88 2.34
C MET A 72 3.24 -6.28 1.73
N CYS A 73 4.29 -6.64 0.98
CA CYS A 73 4.37 -7.95 0.35
C CYS A 73 4.58 -9.08 1.36
N ASN A 74 5.13 -8.78 2.53
CA ASN A 74 5.37 -9.78 3.57
C ASN A 74 4.17 -10.02 4.49
N LEU A 75 3.08 -9.30 4.32
CA LEU A 75 1.87 -9.52 5.12
C LEU A 75 1.38 -10.95 4.96
N ALA A 76 0.91 -11.53 6.07
CA ALA A 76 0.46 -12.92 6.10
C ALA A 76 1.50 -13.89 5.52
N GLU A 77 2.77 -13.66 5.86
CA GLU A 77 3.91 -14.48 5.42
C GLU A 77 4.05 -14.52 3.88
N GLY A 78 3.63 -13.42 3.22
CA GLY A 78 3.72 -13.32 1.78
C GLY A 78 2.55 -13.92 1.02
N GLU A 79 1.51 -14.36 1.72
CA GLU A 79 0.37 -15.03 1.10
C GLU A 79 -0.82 -14.13 0.80
N LEU A 80 -0.81 -12.89 1.30
CA LEU A 80 -1.94 -11.98 1.15
C LEU A 80 -1.81 -11.05 -0.04
N VAL A 81 -0.62 -10.51 -0.27
CA VAL A 81 -0.36 -9.51 -1.31
C VAL A 81 0.51 -10.13 -2.40
N GLN A 82 0.00 -10.17 -3.62
CA GLN A 82 0.76 -10.66 -4.77
C GLN A 82 1.82 -9.66 -5.21
N SER A 83 1.40 -8.40 -5.34
CA SER A 83 2.30 -7.35 -5.80
C SER A 83 1.80 -5.98 -5.37
N THR A 84 2.72 -5.02 -5.38
CA THR A 84 2.38 -3.62 -5.17
C THR A 84 3.01 -2.80 -6.30
N GLU A 85 2.33 -1.73 -6.68
CA GLU A 85 2.81 -0.81 -7.69
C GLU A 85 2.63 0.61 -7.21
N ILE A 86 3.54 1.49 -7.61
CA ILE A 86 3.40 2.93 -7.37
C ILE A 86 2.63 3.51 -8.54
N VAL A 87 1.46 4.05 -8.27
CA VAL A 87 0.57 4.63 -9.28
C VAL A 87 0.84 6.11 -9.43
N ALA A 88 1.14 6.78 -8.33
CA ALA A 88 1.42 8.21 -8.34
C ALA A 88 2.44 8.54 -7.26
N PHE A 89 3.28 9.52 -7.55
CA PHE A 89 4.30 9.98 -6.63
C PHE A 89 4.41 11.49 -6.79
N ASN A 90 4.09 12.23 -5.76
CA ASN A 90 4.14 13.69 -5.79
C ASN A 90 4.84 14.21 -4.55
N LYS A 91 5.84 15.04 -4.74
CA LYS A 91 6.48 15.73 -3.63
C LYS A 91 5.58 16.88 -3.17
N ILE A 92 5.53 17.03 -1.86
CA ILE A 92 4.75 18.09 -1.23
C ILE A 92 5.64 19.31 -0.99
#